data_db76e7113a9fd48fbf3b84dc6442add5
#
_entry.id   db76e7113a9fd48fbf3b84dc6442add5
#
_cell.length_a   1.000
_cell.length_b   1.000
_cell.length_c   1.000
_cell.angle_alpha   90.00
_cell.angle_beta   90.00
_cell.angle_gamma   90.00
#
_symmetry.space_group_name_H-M   'P 1'
#
loop_
_entity.id
_entity.type
_entity.pdbx_description
1 polymer ?
#
loop_
_entity_poly.entity_id
_entity_poly.type
_entity_poly.pdbx_seq_one_letter_code
_entity_poly.pdbx_strand_id
1 'polypeptide(L)'
;MSGKLLELLKEVAPGVKRAAVIRDPFVPAGSGGFASIQTVAPSFGVELTPVGVRDADEIEQGITAFARGSNAALIMVGPPSSVMVHRDLIITLAAKHRLPAVYPASYFVTSGGLVAYGPDLVDQYRRAASYVDRILKGEKPADLPVQAPTKYELVINLKTAKALGLTVPPTLLARADEVIE
;
A
#
# COMPACT_ATOMS: atom_id res chain seq x y z
N MET A 1 -6.11 -3.77 -8.27
CA MET A 1 -4.93 -3.36 -7.49
C MET A 1 -4.98 -3.84 -6.05
N SER A 2 -6.02 -3.54 -5.30
CA SER A 2 -6.07 -3.85 -3.84
C SER A 2 -5.91 -5.35 -3.51
N GLY A 3 -6.48 -6.26 -4.29
CA GLY A 3 -6.25 -7.71 -4.11
C GLY A 3 -4.79 -8.12 -4.29
N LYS A 4 -4.02 -7.43 -5.15
CA LYS A 4 -2.60 -7.70 -5.33
C LYS A 4 -1.76 -7.36 -4.08
N LEU A 5 -2.19 -6.38 -3.28
CA LEU A 5 -1.52 -6.07 -2.01
C LEU A 5 -1.63 -7.24 -1.03
N LEU A 6 -2.79 -7.90 -0.97
CA LEU A 6 -2.98 -9.08 -0.11
C LEU A 6 -2.16 -10.29 -0.61
N GLU A 7 -2.11 -10.51 -1.93
CA GLU A 7 -1.27 -11.54 -2.54
C GLU A 7 0.21 -11.33 -2.17
N LEU A 8 0.74 -10.13 -2.38
CA LEU A 8 2.11 -9.77 -2.03
C LEU A 8 2.40 -9.94 -0.54
N LEU A 9 1.44 -9.55 0.32
CA LEU A 9 1.56 -9.77 1.75
C LEU A 9 1.73 -11.25 2.08
N LYS A 10 0.94 -12.12 1.45
CA LYS A 10 1.03 -13.58 1.65
C LYS A 10 2.30 -14.19 1.05
N GLU A 11 2.82 -13.63 -0.05
CA GLU A 11 4.10 -14.05 -0.60
C GLU A 11 5.27 -13.74 0.36
N VAL A 12 5.28 -12.53 0.97
CA VAL A 12 6.36 -12.11 1.89
C VAL A 12 6.18 -12.69 3.29
N ALA A 13 4.96 -12.82 3.76
CA ALA A 13 4.62 -13.28 5.10
C ALA A 13 3.49 -14.33 5.07
N PRO A 14 3.78 -15.58 4.63
CA PRO A 14 2.78 -16.63 4.42
C PRO A 14 2.02 -17.04 5.69
N GLY A 15 2.61 -16.83 6.87
CA GLY A 15 1.99 -17.10 8.18
C GLY A 15 0.90 -16.13 8.60
N VAL A 16 0.67 -15.03 7.87
CA VAL A 16 -0.36 -14.04 8.16
C VAL A 16 -1.75 -14.65 8.03
N LYS A 17 -2.57 -14.48 9.07
CA LYS A 17 -3.97 -14.89 9.13
C LYS A 17 -4.93 -13.73 9.39
N ARG A 18 -4.41 -12.57 9.80
CA ARG A 18 -5.18 -11.36 10.11
C ARG A 18 -4.49 -10.15 9.53
N ALA A 19 -5.25 -9.26 8.88
CA ALA A 19 -4.70 -8.02 8.35
C ALA A 19 -5.55 -6.82 8.77
N ALA A 20 -4.93 -5.80 9.39
CA ALA A 20 -5.56 -4.50 9.54
C ALA A 20 -5.44 -3.74 8.23
N VAL A 21 -6.57 -3.27 7.72
CA VAL A 21 -6.61 -2.49 6.48
C VAL A 21 -6.73 -1.02 6.84
N ILE A 22 -5.61 -0.32 6.70
CA ILE A 22 -5.50 1.11 6.95
C ILE A 22 -6.18 1.86 5.79
N ARG A 23 -7.20 2.64 6.09
CA ARG A 23 -7.96 3.37 5.08
C ARG A 23 -8.54 4.67 5.61
N ASP A 24 -8.74 5.64 4.73
CA ASP A 24 -9.58 6.79 5.01
C ASP A 24 -11.05 6.42 4.72
N PRO A 25 -11.93 6.38 5.72
CA PRO A 25 -13.32 6.00 5.52
C PRO A 25 -14.15 7.05 4.75
N PHE A 26 -13.66 8.29 4.69
CA PHE A 26 -14.35 9.40 4.01
C PHE A 26 -13.94 9.52 2.53
N VAL A 27 -12.91 8.81 2.10
CA VAL A 27 -12.47 8.78 0.72
C VAL A 27 -13.03 7.52 0.03
N PRO A 28 -13.83 7.67 -1.06
CA PRO A 28 -14.44 6.54 -1.76
C PRO A 28 -13.44 5.47 -2.20
N ALA A 29 -12.21 5.87 -2.61
CA ALA A 29 -11.16 4.94 -3.00
C ALA A 29 -10.67 4.07 -1.81
N GLY A 30 -10.69 4.58 -0.57
CA GLY A 30 -10.37 3.80 0.63
C GLY A 30 -11.42 2.72 0.90
N SER A 31 -12.69 3.09 0.83
CA SER A 31 -13.80 2.15 1.02
C SER A 31 -13.88 1.12 -0.11
N GLY A 32 -13.71 1.53 -1.37
CA GLY A 32 -13.66 0.64 -2.52
C GLY A 32 -12.45 -0.30 -2.51
N GLY A 33 -11.29 0.20 -2.07
CA GLY A 33 -10.09 -0.62 -1.87
C GLY A 33 -10.30 -1.70 -0.81
N PHE A 34 -10.92 -1.34 0.31
CA PHE A 34 -11.27 -2.30 1.37
C PHE A 34 -12.24 -3.39 0.86
N ALA A 35 -13.33 -2.99 0.21
CA ALA A 35 -14.30 -3.93 -0.36
C ALA A 35 -13.64 -4.91 -1.35
N SER A 36 -12.73 -4.40 -2.20
CA SER A 36 -12.00 -5.24 -3.15
C SER A 36 -11.11 -6.29 -2.48
N ILE A 37 -10.43 -5.94 -1.36
CA ILE A 37 -9.63 -6.92 -0.61
C ILE A 37 -10.55 -7.89 0.13
N GLN A 38 -11.64 -7.40 0.70
CA GLN A 38 -12.61 -8.23 1.44
C GLN A 38 -13.18 -9.36 0.59
N THR A 39 -13.37 -9.12 -0.71
CA THR A 39 -13.87 -10.13 -1.65
C THR A 39 -12.90 -11.30 -1.82
N VAL A 40 -11.58 -11.03 -1.81
CA VAL A 40 -10.55 -12.06 -2.06
C VAL A 40 -9.93 -12.62 -0.78
N ALA A 41 -10.07 -11.95 0.36
CA ALA A 41 -9.45 -12.35 1.63
C ALA A 41 -9.78 -13.80 2.06
N PRO A 42 -11.01 -14.32 1.89
CA PRO A 42 -11.32 -15.72 2.24
C PRO A 42 -10.46 -16.72 1.49
N SER A 43 -10.16 -16.49 0.20
CA SER A 43 -9.32 -17.41 -0.60
C SER A 43 -7.86 -17.46 -0.13
N PHE A 44 -7.40 -16.43 0.60
CA PHE A 44 -6.08 -16.39 1.23
C PHE A 44 -6.08 -16.81 2.70
N GLY A 45 -7.25 -17.14 3.27
CA GLY A 45 -7.40 -17.48 4.68
C GLY A 45 -7.04 -16.31 5.61
N VAL A 46 -7.37 -15.08 5.22
CA VAL A 46 -7.04 -13.86 5.98
C VAL A 46 -8.32 -13.16 6.44
N GLU A 47 -8.40 -12.91 7.74
CA GLU A 47 -9.42 -12.07 8.36
C GLU A 47 -9.02 -10.61 8.28
N LEU A 48 -9.94 -9.73 7.88
CA LEU A 48 -9.68 -8.30 7.72
C LEU A 48 -10.35 -7.47 8.81
N THR A 49 -9.61 -6.50 9.35
CA THR A 49 -10.11 -5.49 10.29
C THR A 49 -9.85 -4.10 9.71
N PRO A 50 -10.87 -3.26 9.48
CA PRO A 50 -10.63 -1.89 9.01
C PRO A 50 -10.08 -1.01 10.15
N VAL A 51 -9.09 -0.17 9.83
CA VAL A 51 -8.53 0.86 10.73
C VAL A 51 -8.62 2.20 10.00
N GLY A 52 -9.26 3.17 10.65
CA GLY A 52 -9.39 4.54 10.13
C GLY A 52 -8.08 5.33 10.25
N VAL A 53 -7.99 6.41 9.47
CA VAL A 53 -6.82 7.32 9.46
C VAL A 53 -7.25 8.78 9.62
N ARG A 54 -8.22 9.04 10.47
CA ARG A 54 -8.74 10.38 10.69
C ARG A 54 -7.69 11.29 11.33
N ASP A 55 -7.00 10.76 12.33
CA ASP A 55 -5.95 11.45 13.08
C ASP A 55 -4.90 10.46 13.60
N ALA A 56 -3.84 10.99 14.20
CA ALA A 56 -2.74 10.20 14.74
C ALA A 56 -3.18 9.26 15.87
N ASP A 57 -4.09 9.71 16.73
CA ASP A 57 -4.55 8.95 17.90
C ASP A 57 -5.39 7.74 17.46
N GLU A 58 -6.29 7.91 16.49
CA GLU A 58 -7.07 6.81 15.91
C GLU A 58 -6.16 5.75 15.28
N ILE A 59 -5.13 6.20 14.54
CA ILE A 59 -4.14 5.30 13.92
C ILE A 59 -3.38 4.51 15.00
N GLU A 60 -2.84 5.20 16.00
CA GLU A 60 -2.04 4.56 17.06
C GLU A 60 -2.88 3.57 17.86
N GLN A 61 -4.07 3.97 18.28
CA GLN A 61 -4.99 3.10 19.02
C GLN A 61 -5.41 1.89 18.19
N GLY A 62 -5.80 2.10 16.92
CA GLY A 62 -6.25 1.05 16.02
C GLY A 62 -5.15 0.01 15.74
N ILE A 63 -3.95 0.46 15.38
CA ILE A 63 -2.81 -0.43 15.10
C ILE A 63 -2.38 -1.15 16.39
N THR A 64 -2.25 -0.44 17.51
CA THR A 64 -1.82 -1.02 18.78
C THR A 64 -2.81 -2.06 19.31
N ALA A 65 -4.11 -1.79 19.21
CA ALA A 65 -5.14 -2.76 19.60
C ALA A 65 -5.11 -4.00 18.71
N PHE A 66 -4.97 -3.82 17.40
CA PHE A 66 -4.90 -4.91 16.43
C PHE A 66 -3.64 -5.79 16.62
N ALA A 67 -2.51 -5.18 16.97
CA ALA A 67 -1.22 -5.85 17.13
C ALA A 67 -1.15 -6.82 18.31
N ARG A 68 -2.11 -6.81 19.25
CA ARG A 68 -2.15 -7.74 20.39
C ARG A 68 -2.35 -9.20 19.98
N GLY A 69 -2.85 -9.46 18.78
CA GLY A 69 -3.04 -10.81 18.25
C GLY A 69 -1.84 -11.30 17.42
N SER A 70 -1.65 -12.62 17.38
CA SER A 70 -0.61 -13.25 16.55
C SER A 70 -0.97 -13.25 15.05
N ASN A 71 0.02 -13.53 14.21
CA ASN A 71 -0.13 -13.67 12.74
C ASN A 71 -0.81 -12.47 12.09
N ALA A 72 -0.49 -11.27 12.61
CA ALA A 72 -1.06 -10.00 12.22
C ALA A 72 -0.17 -9.28 11.19
N ALA A 73 -0.79 -8.50 10.30
CA ALA A 73 -0.12 -7.68 9.31
C ALA A 73 -0.91 -6.40 9.02
N LEU A 74 -0.33 -5.47 8.26
CA LEU A 74 -0.99 -4.26 7.82
C LEU A 74 -1.10 -4.22 6.29
N ILE A 75 -2.21 -3.75 5.78
CA ILE A 75 -2.40 -3.40 4.36
C ILE A 75 -2.90 -1.96 4.32
N MET A 76 -2.27 -1.13 3.54
CA MET A 76 -2.75 0.23 3.32
C MET A 76 -3.46 0.34 1.99
N VAL A 77 -4.65 0.94 1.97
CA VAL A 77 -5.45 1.16 0.76
C VAL A 77 -5.93 2.61 0.66
N GLY A 78 -6.22 3.03 -0.55
CA GLY A 78 -6.70 4.37 -0.86
C GLY A 78 -5.62 5.28 -1.43
N PRO A 79 -5.98 6.53 -1.77
CA PRO A 79 -5.03 7.47 -2.31
C PRO A 79 -3.99 7.84 -1.26
N PRO A 80 -2.73 8.02 -1.67
CA PRO A 80 -1.64 8.36 -0.76
C PRO A 80 -1.87 9.65 0.03
N SER A 81 -2.66 10.59 -0.50
CA SER A 81 -2.80 11.95 0.03
C SER A 81 -3.33 12.04 1.46
N SER A 82 -4.34 11.25 1.82
CA SER A 82 -4.93 11.29 3.18
C SER A 82 -4.07 10.59 4.24
N VAL A 83 -3.27 9.62 3.83
CA VAL A 83 -2.41 8.83 4.73
C VAL A 83 -0.97 9.31 4.76
N MET A 84 -0.59 10.18 3.79
CA MET A 84 0.79 10.65 3.64
C MET A 84 1.27 11.48 4.83
N VAL A 85 0.36 12.24 5.44
CA VAL A 85 0.66 13.06 6.63
C VAL A 85 1.07 12.18 7.82
N HIS A 86 0.53 10.98 7.92
CA HIS A 86 0.79 10.03 9.03
C HIS A 86 1.72 8.89 8.63
N ARG A 87 2.41 8.99 7.49
CA ARG A 87 3.28 7.94 6.94
C ARG A 87 4.29 7.42 7.96
N ASP A 88 5.05 8.32 8.56
CA ASP A 88 6.15 7.98 9.47
C ASP A 88 5.62 7.34 10.76
N LEU A 89 4.46 7.78 11.25
CA LEU A 89 3.78 7.16 12.38
C LEU A 89 3.38 5.71 12.06
N ILE A 90 2.75 5.47 10.91
CA ILE A 90 2.30 4.14 10.51
C ILE A 90 3.49 3.18 10.33
N ILE A 91 4.59 3.63 9.69
CA ILE A 91 5.82 2.84 9.53
C ILE A 91 6.43 2.52 10.89
N THR A 92 6.51 3.52 11.79
CA THR A 92 7.03 3.34 13.15
C THR A 92 6.21 2.32 13.95
N LEU A 93 4.88 2.41 13.88
CA LEU A 93 3.99 1.45 14.56
C LEU A 93 4.11 0.05 13.97
N ALA A 94 4.21 -0.07 12.64
CA ALA A 94 4.44 -1.36 11.99
C ALA A 94 5.75 -2.02 12.48
N ALA A 95 6.83 -1.25 12.54
CA ALA A 95 8.13 -1.70 13.05
C ALA A 95 8.08 -2.05 14.56
N LYS A 96 7.51 -1.16 15.39
CA LYS A 96 7.35 -1.35 16.84
C LYS A 96 6.62 -2.65 17.18
N HIS A 97 5.59 -2.95 16.46
CA HIS A 97 4.74 -4.14 16.68
C HIS A 97 5.13 -5.34 15.80
N ARG A 98 6.23 -5.25 15.04
CA ARG A 98 6.71 -6.28 14.11
C ARG A 98 5.63 -6.78 13.14
N LEU A 99 4.86 -5.87 12.60
CA LEU A 99 3.79 -6.17 11.65
C LEU A 99 4.33 -6.10 10.21
N PRO A 100 4.34 -7.19 9.45
CA PRO A 100 4.53 -7.10 8.01
C PRO A 100 3.52 -6.13 7.41
N ALA A 101 3.97 -5.22 6.54
CA ALA A 101 3.09 -4.19 6.00
C ALA A 101 3.29 -4.00 4.50
N VAL A 102 2.19 -3.88 3.76
CA VAL A 102 2.18 -3.59 2.32
C VAL A 102 1.50 -2.25 2.06
N TYR A 103 2.15 -1.44 1.25
CA TYR A 103 1.80 -0.05 1.00
C TYR A 103 1.45 0.21 -0.47
N PRO A 104 0.68 1.27 -0.78
CA PRO A 104 0.26 1.59 -2.15
C PRO A 104 1.28 2.41 -2.96
N ALA A 105 2.41 2.81 -2.38
CA ALA A 105 3.40 3.66 -3.04
C ALA A 105 4.82 3.47 -2.50
N SER A 106 5.82 3.58 -3.37
CA SER A 106 7.23 3.33 -3.12
C SER A 106 7.84 4.18 -2.00
N TYR A 107 7.42 5.44 -1.85
CA TYR A 107 7.97 6.32 -0.82
C TYR A 107 7.69 5.85 0.63
N PHE A 108 6.73 4.95 0.87
CA PHE A 108 6.60 4.28 2.17
C PHE A 108 7.78 3.34 2.42
N VAL A 109 8.24 2.65 1.38
CA VAL A 109 9.34 1.69 1.49
C VAL A 109 10.68 2.39 1.60
N THR A 110 10.89 3.48 0.88
CA THR A 110 12.10 4.33 1.03
C THR A 110 12.19 4.99 2.41
N SER A 111 11.05 5.14 3.11
CA SER A 111 10.98 5.62 4.50
C SER A 111 11.04 4.47 5.54
N GLY A 112 11.32 3.24 5.14
CA GLY A 112 11.47 2.09 6.04
C GLY A 112 10.33 1.07 6.05
N GLY A 113 9.30 1.24 5.23
CA GLY A 113 8.26 0.24 5.02
C GLY A 113 8.79 -1.05 4.38
N LEU A 114 8.03 -2.14 4.46
CA LEU A 114 8.47 -3.46 3.97
C LEU A 114 8.32 -3.63 2.46
N VAL A 115 7.11 -3.50 1.93
CA VAL A 115 6.80 -3.70 0.52
C VAL A 115 5.80 -2.65 0.05
N ALA A 116 6.01 -2.12 -1.15
CA ALA A 116 5.02 -1.30 -1.83
C ALA A 116 4.70 -1.87 -3.21
N TYR A 117 3.43 -1.75 -3.58
CA TYR A 117 2.97 -2.01 -4.93
C TYR A 117 1.90 -1.00 -5.32
N GLY A 118 2.18 -0.23 -6.32
CA GLY A 118 1.27 0.81 -6.79
C GLY A 118 1.69 1.44 -8.11
N PRO A 119 0.89 2.36 -8.63
CA PRO A 119 1.24 3.05 -9.86
C PRO A 119 2.49 3.92 -9.67
N ASP A 120 3.34 3.94 -10.70
CA ASP A 120 4.47 4.87 -10.79
C ASP A 120 3.94 6.31 -10.90
N LEU A 121 4.06 7.06 -9.80
CA LEU A 121 3.57 8.44 -9.73
C LEU A 121 4.32 9.37 -10.68
N VAL A 122 5.61 9.14 -10.87
CA VAL A 122 6.43 9.97 -11.78
C VAL A 122 5.94 9.79 -13.23
N ASP A 123 5.63 8.56 -13.63
CA ASP A 123 5.06 8.28 -14.95
C ASP A 123 3.69 8.95 -15.14
N GLN A 124 2.84 8.95 -14.10
CA GLN A 124 1.55 9.64 -14.16
C GLN A 124 1.70 11.14 -14.38
N TYR A 125 2.57 11.82 -13.62
CA TYR A 125 2.84 13.24 -13.81
C TYR A 125 3.46 13.54 -15.17
N ARG A 126 4.37 12.70 -15.66
CA ARG A 126 4.95 12.83 -17.01
C ARG A 126 3.90 12.74 -18.09
N ARG A 127 2.94 11.81 -17.97
CA ARG A 127 1.82 11.68 -18.90
C ARG A 127 0.84 12.86 -18.82
N ALA A 128 0.57 13.34 -17.59
CA ALA A 128 -0.28 14.52 -17.39
C ALA A 128 0.31 15.76 -18.09
N ALA A 129 1.64 15.91 -18.15
CA ALA A 129 2.28 17.01 -18.86
C ALA A 129 1.93 17.04 -20.36
N SER A 130 1.74 15.87 -21.00
CA SER A 130 1.31 15.82 -22.40
C SER A 130 -0.13 16.34 -22.59
N TYR A 131 -1.00 16.16 -21.60
CA TYR A 131 -2.36 16.71 -21.63
C TYR A 131 -2.34 18.21 -21.43
N VAL A 132 -1.51 18.70 -20.52
CA VAL A 132 -1.31 20.14 -20.33
C VAL A 132 -0.86 20.81 -21.63
N ASP A 133 0.14 20.23 -22.32
CA ASP A 133 0.62 20.76 -23.61
C ASP A 133 -0.49 20.82 -24.67
N ARG A 134 -1.30 19.77 -24.79
CA ARG A 134 -2.43 19.73 -25.74
C ARG A 134 -3.50 20.79 -25.40
N ILE A 135 -3.82 20.95 -24.11
CA ILE A 135 -4.78 21.97 -23.66
C ILE A 135 -4.26 23.39 -23.95
N LEU A 136 -2.98 23.65 -23.68
CA LEU A 136 -2.36 24.94 -23.98
C LEU A 136 -2.31 25.24 -25.47
N LYS A 137 -2.33 24.22 -26.33
CA LYS A 137 -2.42 24.33 -27.79
C LYS A 137 -3.87 24.44 -28.29
N GLY A 138 -4.86 24.51 -27.41
CA GLY A 138 -6.26 24.76 -27.73
C GLY A 138 -7.16 23.53 -27.76
N GLU A 139 -6.68 22.35 -27.42
CA GLU A 139 -7.52 21.14 -27.30
C GLU A 139 -8.41 21.25 -26.07
N LYS A 140 -9.66 20.84 -26.17
CA LYS A 140 -10.60 20.93 -25.06
C LYS A 140 -10.36 19.76 -24.10
N PRO A 141 -10.31 19.99 -22.77
CA PRO A 141 -10.18 18.91 -21.78
C PRO A 141 -11.23 17.80 -21.92
N ALA A 142 -12.44 18.13 -22.36
CA ALA A 142 -13.53 17.17 -22.57
C ALA A 142 -13.25 16.16 -23.71
N ASP A 143 -12.38 16.51 -24.65
CA ASP A 143 -12.03 15.68 -25.80
C ASP A 143 -10.83 14.75 -25.47
N LEU A 144 -10.18 14.96 -24.32
CA LEU A 144 -9.05 14.13 -23.88
C LEU A 144 -9.55 12.83 -23.27
N PRO A 145 -8.99 11.66 -23.66
CA PRO A 145 -9.40 10.38 -23.13
C PRO A 145 -8.97 10.22 -21.65
N VAL A 146 -9.85 9.67 -20.83
CA VAL A 146 -9.47 9.25 -19.46
C VAL A 146 -8.53 8.06 -19.56
N GLN A 147 -7.35 8.16 -18.91
CA GLN A 147 -6.35 7.10 -18.90
C GLN A 147 -6.17 6.54 -17.48
N ALA A 148 -6.16 5.22 -17.38
CA ALA A 148 -5.71 4.54 -16.16
C ALA A 148 -4.17 4.46 -16.14
N PRO A 149 -3.55 4.36 -14.96
CA PRO A 149 -2.12 4.04 -14.86
C PRO A 149 -1.81 2.74 -15.59
N THR A 150 -0.74 2.73 -16.38
CA THR A 150 -0.27 1.54 -17.10
C THR A 150 1.05 1.00 -16.56
N LYS A 151 1.78 1.82 -15.79
CA LYS A 151 3.02 1.44 -15.15
C LYS A 151 2.81 1.33 -13.65
N TYR A 152 3.17 0.18 -13.10
CA TYR A 152 3.15 -0.12 -11.67
C TYR A 152 4.55 -0.48 -11.25
N GLU A 153 4.89 -0.21 -9.98
CA GLU A 153 6.18 -0.54 -9.40
C GLU A 153 6.01 -1.41 -8.16
N LEU A 154 6.90 -2.39 -8.03
CA LEU A 154 7.06 -3.23 -6.85
C LEU A 154 8.40 -2.88 -6.20
N VAL A 155 8.34 -2.35 -4.97
CA VAL A 155 9.54 -1.97 -4.21
C VAL A 155 9.59 -2.78 -2.93
N ILE A 156 10.76 -3.34 -2.59
CA ILE A 156 10.96 -4.21 -1.43
C ILE A 156 12.14 -3.73 -0.60
N ASN A 157 11.99 -3.67 0.72
CA ASN A 157 13.05 -3.31 1.65
C ASN A 157 13.54 -4.55 2.40
N LEU A 158 14.74 -5.04 2.04
CA LEU A 158 15.35 -6.21 2.67
C LEU A 158 15.83 -5.95 4.09
N LYS A 159 16.23 -4.71 4.43
CA LYS A 159 16.56 -4.34 5.83
C LYS A 159 15.35 -4.54 6.74
N THR A 160 14.19 -4.06 6.29
CA THR A 160 12.94 -4.20 7.03
C THR A 160 12.48 -5.66 7.07
N ALA A 161 12.60 -6.41 5.97
CA ALA A 161 12.30 -7.84 5.96
C ALA A 161 13.17 -8.60 6.98
N LYS A 162 14.48 -8.34 6.99
CA LYS A 162 15.43 -8.95 7.96
C LYS A 162 15.09 -8.58 9.40
N ALA A 163 14.74 -7.32 9.69
CA ALA A 163 14.34 -6.87 11.02
C ALA A 163 13.06 -7.55 11.51
N LEU A 164 12.15 -7.90 10.59
CA LEU A 164 10.92 -8.66 10.89
C LEU A 164 11.14 -10.17 10.94
N GLY A 165 12.34 -10.68 10.62
CA GLY A 165 12.63 -12.12 10.54
C GLY A 165 11.99 -12.80 9.32
N LEU A 166 11.73 -12.04 8.26
CA LEU A 166 11.12 -12.53 7.03
C LEU A 166 12.18 -12.84 5.98
N THR A 167 11.95 -13.92 5.23
CA THR A 167 12.75 -14.28 4.06
C THR A 167 11.92 -13.97 2.81
N VAL A 168 12.36 -12.99 2.01
CA VAL A 168 11.68 -12.65 0.75
C VAL A 168 12.01 -13.70 -0.30
N PRO A 169 11.00 -14.32 -0.94
CA PRO A 169 11.25 -15.34 -1.96
C PRO A 169 12.04 -14.79 -3.15
N PRO A 170 13.00 -15.56 -3.71
CA PRO A 170 13.76 -15.14 -4.91
C PRO A 170 12.85 -14.81 -6.11
N THR A 171 11.74 -15.51 -6.26
CA THR A 171 10.74 -15.25 -7.30
C THR A 171 10.06 -13.90 -7.16
N LEU A 172 9.92 -13.41 -5.95
CA LEU A 172 9.37 -12.07 -5.69
C LEU A 172 10.44 -10.99 -5.93
N LEU A 173 11.68 -11.24 -5.49
CA LEU A 173 12.80 -10.32 -5.77
C LEU A 173 13.05 -10.14 -7.26
N ALA A 174 12.95 -11.22 -8.06
CA ALA A 174 13.11 -11.15 -9.51
C ALA A 174 12.02 -10.30 -10.23
N ARG A 175 10.90 -10.02 -9.55
CA ARG A 175 9.79 -9.20 -10.06
C ARG A 175 9.82 -7.77 -9.52
N ALA A 176 10.70 -7.48 -8.57
CA ALA A 176 10.82 -6.16 -7.98
C ALA A 176 11.48 -5.18 -8.96
N ASP A 177 10.92 -3.98 -9.07
CA ASP A 177 11.50 -2.87 -9.83
C ASP A 177 12.65 -2.23 -9.04
N GLU A 178 12.55 -2.25 -7.70
CA GLU A 178 13.60 -1.74 -6.80
C GLU A 178 13.68 -2.61 -5.53
N VAL A 179 14.91 -2.88 -5.10
CA VAL A 179 15.22 -3.58 -3.85
C VAL A 179 16.15 -2.71 -3.01
N ILE A 180 15.74 -2.35 -1.79
CA ILE A 180 16.51 -1.57 -0.83
C ILE A 180 17.24 -2.54 0.11
N GLU A 181 18.59 -2.46 0.09
CA GLU A 181 19.50 -3.28 0.89
C GLU A 181 20.06 -2.53 2.11
#